data_96038f2dbb9c89284f171423e1d878ec
#
_entry.id   96038f2dbb9c89284f171423e1d878ec
#
_cell.length_a   1.000
_cell.length_b   1.000
_cell.length_c   1.000
_cell.angle_alpha   90.00
_cell.angle_beta   90.00
_cell.angle_gamma   90.00
#
_symmetry.space_group_name_H-M   'P 1'
#
loop_
_entity.id
_entity.type
_entity.pdbx_description
1 polymer ?
#
loop_
_entity_poly.entity_id
_entity_poly.type
_entity_poly.pdbx_seq_one_letter_code
_entity_poly.pdbx_strand_id
1 'polypeptide(L)'
;MIINKLNLIKNEIQLKINVSKFHPKIIAVSKTHEMNIILPLIKYGHEDFGENKAQEALLKWKQIKLDYPNVKLHMIGKIQTNKVKYVVDLFDYIHSLDSINLAEKISIEQKKKNKSLKIFIQVNIGNEIQKSGISLGQLNEFYNLCTQDLKLNIIGLMCLPPKDDNTKEYFIQMKNLAQKINVKELSMGMSNDYLDATKHGATYLRIGSKIFGNRN
;
A
#
# COMPACT_ATOMS: atom_id res chain seq x y z
N MET A 1 -11.07 -16.53 -15.25
CA MET A 1 -11.71 -15.19 -15.30
C MET A 1 -10.91 -14.15 -14.52
N ILE A 2 -10.54 -14.37 -13.24
CA ILE A 2 -9.79 -13.39 -12.43
C ILE A 2 -8.33 -13.20 -12.91
N ILE A 3 -7.65 -14.27 -13.30
CA ILE A 3 -6.30 -14.25 -13.86
C ILE A 3 -6.26 -13.42 -15.16
N ASN A 4 -7.26 -13.58 -16.04
CA ASN A 4 -7.33 -12.79 -17.28
C ASN A 4 -7.47 -11.30 -17.02
N LYS A 5 -8.22 -10.91 -15.98
CA LYS A 5 -8.33 -9.51 -15.55
C LYS A 5 -6.99 -8.95 -15.06
N LEU A 6 -6.25 -9.72 -14.25
CA LEU A 6 -4.91 -9.33 -13.81
C LEU A 6 -3.95 -9.16 -14.99
N ASN A 7 -3.96 -10.10 -15.94
CA ASN A 7 -3.11 -10.02 -17.13
C ASN A 7 -3.47 -8.85 -18.04
N LEU A 8 -4.77 -8.54 -18.19
CA LEU A 8 -5.21 -7.36 -18.92
C LEU A 8 -4.63 -6.08 -18.31
N ILE A 9 -4.72 -5.93 -16.97
CA ILE A 9 -4.14 -4.79 -16.25
C ILE A 9 -2.63 -4.70 -16.47
N LYS A 10 -1.90 -5.83 -16.37
CA LYS A 10 -0.46 -5.87 -16.65
C LYS A 10 -0.13 -5.39 -18.06
N ASN A 11 -0.89 -5.82 -19.06
CA ASN A 11 -0.73 -5.40 -20.45
C ASN A 11 -1.04 -3.90 -20.63
N GLU A 12 -2.12 -3.39 -20.02
CA GLU A 12 -2.46 -1.97 -20.08
C GLU A 12 -1.35 -1.09 -19.47
N ILE A 13 -0.76 -1.53 -18.34
CA ILE A 13 0.40 -0.87 -17.72
C ILE A 13 1.59 -0.90 -18.67
N GLN A 14 1.92 -2.06 -19.22
CA GLN A 14 3.05 -2.24 -20.15
C GLN A 14 2.96 -1.30 -21.35
N LEU A 15 1.78 -1.15 -21.95
CA LEU A 15 1.53 -0.25 -23.07
C LEU A 15 1.71 1.24 -22.73
N LYS A 16 1.57 1.61 -21.42
CA LYS A 16 1.70 3.01 -20.97
C LYS A 16 3.11 3.39 -20.55
N ILE A 17 3.96 2.42 -20.20
CA ILE A 17 5.31 2.69 -19.65
C ILE A 17 6.35 2.96 -20.77
N ASN A 18 6.00 2.88 -22.06
CA ASN A 18 6.92 3.09 -23.18
C ASN A 18 8.42 2.87 -22.83
N VAL A 19 8.89 1.61 -22.92
CA VAL A 19 10.33 1.27 -22.83
C VAL A 19 11.02 1.50 -21.47
N SER A 20 10.38 2.02 -20.43
CA SER A 20 11.03 2.07 -19.12
C SER A 20 11.14 0.66 -18.52
N LYS A 21 12.33 0.29 -18.02
CA LYS A 21 12.59 -0.99 -17.35
C LYS A 21 11.83 -1.15 -16.03
N PHE A 22 10.98 -0.19 -15.68
CA PHE A 22 10.30 -0.11 -14.39
C PHE A 22 8.84 -0.56 -14.52
N HIS A 23 8.48 -1.62 -13.78
CA HIS A 23 7.11 -2.12 -13.68
C HIS A 23 6.58 -1.92 -12.25
N PRO A 24 5.49 -1.17 -12.04
CA PRO A 24 4.90 -1.05 -10.72
C PRO A 24 4.36 -2.40 -10.25
N LYS A 25 4.48 -2.65 -8.96
CA LYS A 25 3.83 -3.80 -8.31
C LYS A 25 2.33 -3.59 -8.24
N ILE A 26 1.59 -4.62 -8.60
CA ILE A 26 0.13 -4.63 -8.48
C ILE A 26 -0.22 -5.30 -7.15
N ILE A 27 -0.78 -4.55 -6.21
CA ILE A 27 -1.37 -5.09 -5.01
C ILE A 27 -2.82 -5.48 -5.33
N ALA A 28 -3.12 -6.77 -5.36
CA ALA A 28 -4.48 -7.28 -5.50
C ALA A 28 -5.24 -7.03 -4.19
N VAL A 29 -6.13 -6.04 -4.17
CA VAL A 29 -6.87 -5.63 -2.96
C VAL A 29 -7.99 -6.63 -2.70
N SER A 30 -7.71 -7.60 -1.83
CA SER A 30 -8.53 -8.78 -1.54
C SER A 30 -9.48 -8.63 -0.35
N LYS A 31 -9.55 -7.43 0.24
CA LYS A 31 -10.48 -7.13 1.34
C LYS A 31 -11.91 -7.55 1.00
N THR A 32 -12.64 -8.15 1.96
CA THR A 32 -14.02 -8.63 1.83
C THR A 32 -14.23 -9.82 0.88
N HIS A 33 -13.22 -10.27 0.16
CA HIS A 33 -13.30 -11.47 -0.67
C HIS A 33 -12.86 -12.71 0.10
N GLU A 34 -13.56 -13.82 -0.11
CA GLU A 34 -13.23 -15.12 0.45
C GLU A 34 -11.99 -15.72 -0.21
N MET A 35 -11.34 -16.65 0.48
CA MET A 35 -10.10 -17.27 0.01
C MET A 35 -10.28 -18.09 -1.27
N ASN A 36 -11.44 -18.72 -1.49
CA ASN A 36 -11.76 -19.45 -2.73
C ASN A 36 -11.66 -18.56 -3.98
N ILE A 37 -11.97 -17.26 -3.86
CA ILE A 37 -11.84 -16.28 -4.95
C ILE A 37 -10.39 -15.82 -5.11
N ILE A 38 -9.62 -15.73 -4.03
CA ILE A 38 -8.24 -15.23 -4.02
C ILE A 38 -7.24 -16.31 -4.45
N LEU A 39 -7.46 -17.56 -4.02
CA LEU A 39 -6.55 -18.68 -4.20
C LEU A 39 -6.11 -18.94 -5.66
N PRO A 40 -6.95 -18.76 -6.69
CA PRO A 40 -6.52 -18.87 -8.07
C PRO A 40 -5.39 -17.88 -8.44
N LEU A 41 -5.35 -16.66 -7.88
CA LEU A 41 -4.27 -15.72 -8.13
C LEU A 41 -2.98 -16.14 -7.42
N ILE A 42 -3.08 -16.67 -6.20
CA ILE A 42 -1.92 -17.20 -5.46
C ILE A 42 -1.29 -18.37 -6.25
N LYS A 43 -2.12 -19.33 -6.69
CA LYS A 43 -1.67 -20.48 -7.49
C LYS A 43 -1.11 -20.07 -8.85
N TYR A 44 -1.54 -18.95 -9.41
CA TYR A 44 -0.99 -18.36 -10.63
C TYR A 44 0.37 -17.68 -10.41
N GLY A 45 0.83 -17.54 -9.16
CA GLY A 45 2.10 -16.93 -8.81
C GLY A 45 2.02 -15.41 -8.53
N HIS A 46 0.83 -14.87 -8.27
CA HIS A 46 0.71 -13.50 -7.81
C HIS A 46 1.03 -13.43 -6.30
N GLU A 47 1.91 -12.51 -5.90
CA GLU A 47 2.45 -12.48 -4.55
C GLU A 47 1.91 -11.32 -3.67
N ASP A 48 1.53 -10.18 -4.26
CA ASP A 48 1.22 -8.95 -3.51
C ASP A 48 -0.30 -8.79 -3.28
N PHE A 49 -0.77 -8.92 -2.03
CA PHE A 49 -2.19 -8.81 -1.66
C PHE A 49 -2.43 -7.73 -0.61
N GLY A 50 -3.54 -6.99 -0.74
CA GLY A 50 -3.87 -5.86 0.13
C GLY A 50 -5.12 -6.09 0.98
N GLU A 51 -5.01 -5.81 2.28
CA GLU A 51 -6.09 -5.92 3.27
C GLU A 51 -6.29 -4.61 4.04
N ASN A 52 -7.53 -4.37 4.47
CA ASN A 52 -7.88 -3.15 5.20
C ASN A 52 -8.02 -3.36 6.70
N LYS A 53 -8.30 -4.57 7.15
CA LYS A 53 -8.61 -4.91 8.55
C LYS A 53 -7.71 -6.03 9.04
N ALA A 54 -6.88 -5.74 10.05
CA ALA A 54 -5.91 -6.70 10.58
C ALA A 54 -6.55 -7.99 11.11
N GLN A 55 -7.72 -7.92 11.74
CA GLN A 55 -8.39 -9.10 12.30
C GLN A 55 -8.98 -10.02 11.21
N GLU A 56 -9.62 -9.42 10.18
CA GLU A 56 -10.10 -10.16 9.01
C GLU A 56 -8.93 -10.85 8.29
N ALA A 57 -7.84 -10.10 8.10
CA ALA A 57 -6.63 -10.61 7.46
C ALA A 57 -6.02 -11.78 8.27
N LEU A 58 -5.96 -11.68 9.59
CA LEU A 58 -5.39 -12.74 10.42
C LEU A 58 -6.12 -14.07 10.24
N LEU A 59 -7.45 -14.05 10.26
CA LEU A 59 -8.27 -15.25 10.06
C LEU A 59 -8.08 -15.85 8.67
N LYS A 60 -7.96 -14.99 7.66
CA LYS A 60 -7.90 -15.36 6.25
C LYS A 60 -6.52 -15.84 5.80
N TRP A 61 -5.44 -15.18 6.27
CA TRP A 61 -4.12 -15.32 5.68
C TRP A 61 -3.11 -16.09 6.52
N LYS A 62 -3.39 -16.35 7.81
CA LYS A 62 -2.42 -16.99 8.71
C LYS A 62 -1.92 -18.33 8.16
N GLN A 63 -2.83 -19.24 7.78
CA GLN A 63 -2.46 -20.53 7.20
C GLN A 63 -1.89 -20.36 5.79
N ILE A 64 -2.48 -19.51 4.98
CA ILE A 64 -2.03 -19.26 3.59
C ILE A 64 -0.57 -18.81 3.51
N LYS A 65 -0.12 -17.96 4.44
CA LYS A 65 1.29 -17.54 4.46
C LYS A 65 2.26 -18.68 4.82
N LEU A 66 1.82 -19.71 5.54
CA LEU A 66 2.62 -20.91 5.78
C LEU A 66 2.71 -21.78 4.52
N ASP A 67 1.58 -21.95 3.83
CA ASP A 67 1.49 -22.79 2.63
C ASP A 67 2.12 -22.11 1.39
N TYR A 68 2.11 -20.75 1.35
CA TYR A 68 2.61 -19.92 0.26
C TYR A 68 3.54 -18.82 0.79
N PRO A 69 4.79 -19.14 1.17
CA PRO A 69 5.69 -18.19 1.86
C PRO A 69 6.11 -16.97 1.01
N ASN A 70 5.95 -17.03 -0.30
CA ASN A 70 6.23 -15.90 -1.20
C ASN A 70 5.14 -14.81 -1.15
N VAL A 71 3.95 -15.12 -0.62
CA VAL A 71 2.86 -14.15 -0.50
C VAL A 71 3.28 -13.00 0.42
N LYS A 72 3.10 -11.77 -0.07
CA LYS A 72 3.34 -10.51 0.65
C LYS A 72 2.02 -9.83 0.95
N LEU A 73 1.80 -9.55 2.24
CA LEU A 73 0.60 -8.86 2.69
C LEU A 73 0.87 -7.38 2.95
N HIS A 74 0.01 -6.56 2.39
CA HIS A 74 0.03 -5.10 2.49
C HIS A 74 -1.14 -4.63 3.34
N MET A 75 -0.86 -4.02 4.48
CA MET A 75 -1.86 -3.31 5.27
C MET A 75 -2.11 -1.94 4.64
N ILE A 76 -3.25 -1.79 3.98
CA ILE A 76 -3.60 -0.58 3.22
C ILE A 76 -4.74 0.23 3.85
N GLY A 77 -5.38 -0.29 4.90
CA GLY A 77 -6.42 0.39 5.66
C GLY A 77 -5.89 1.04 6.93
N LYS A 78 -6.70 1.92 7.53
CA LYS A 78 -6.38 2.59 8.79
C LYS A 78 -6.11 1.57 9.90
N ILE A 79 -5.03 1.79 10.66
CA ILE A 79 -4.61 0.90 11.75
C ILE A 79 -5.00 1.54 13.08
N GLN A 80 -5.79 0.82 13.87
CA GLN A 80 -6.01 1.16 15.28
C GLN A 80 -4.77 0.72 16.09
N THR A 81 -4.30 1.56 17.02
CA THR A 81 -3.07 1.30 17.78
C THR A 81 -3.12 0.00 18.59
N ASN A 82 -4.29 -0.40 19.12
CA ASN A 82 -4.49 -1.67 19.82
C ASN A 82 -4.42 -2.92 18.91
N LYS A 83 -4.42 -2.73 17.58
CA LYS A 83 -4.32 -3.80 16.58
C LYS A 83 -2.92 -3.93 15.96
N VAL A 84 -1.99 -3.03 16.28
CA VAL A 84 -0.62 -3.01 15.72
C VAL A 84 0.10 -4.35 15.92
N LYS A 85 -0.08 -5.02 17.06
CA LYS A 85 0.52 -6.33 17.33
C LYS A 85 0.17 -7.38 16.26
N TYR A 86 -1.07 -7.39 15.76
CA TYR A 86 -1.51 -8.30 14.71
C TYR A 86 -0.99 -7.91 13.33
N VAL A 87 -0.86 -6.59 13.09
CA VAL A 87 -0.27 -6.07 11.85
C VAL A 87 1.19 -6.48 11.75
N VAL A 88 1.98 -6.27 12.80
CA VAL A 88 3.40 -6.63 12.83
C VAL A 88 3.60 -8.14 12.71
N ASP A 89 2.68 -8.96 13.22
CA ASP A 89 2.77 -10.42 13.09
C ASP A 89 2.57 -10.92 11.68
N LEU A 90 1.59 -10.37 10.97
CA LEU A 90 1.06 -10.95 9.74
C LEU A 90 1.57 -10.27 8.47
N PHE A 91 1.71 -8.94 8.50
CA PHE A 91 1.96 -8.14 7.30
C PHE A 91 3.45 -7.96 7.02
N ASP A 92 3.77 -7.75 5.75
CA ASP A 92 5.12 -7.42 5.26
C ASP A 92 5.25 -5.92 4.98
N TYR A 93 4.12 -5.25 4.69
CA TYR A 93 4.06 -3.83 4.36
C TYR A 93 2.95 -3.11 5.13
N ILE A 94 3.21 -1.87 5.50
CA ILE A 94 2.21 -0.92 6.00
C ILE A 94 2.18 0.28 5.06
N HIS A 95 0.99 0.64 4.55
CA HIS A 95 0.82 1.79 3.66
C HIS A 95 0.15 2.98 4.33
N SER A 96 -0.36 2.81 5.53
CA SER A 96 -1.25 3.75 6.22
C SER A 96 -0.65 4.32 7.50
N LEU A 97 0.67 4.58 7.53
CA LEU A 97 1.29 5.25 8.66
C LEU A 97 0.95 6.75 8.59
N ASP A 98 0.13 7.23 9.53
CA ASP A 98 -0.48 8.56 9.49
C ASP A 98 -0.37 9.37 10.79
N SER A 99 0.36 8.89 11.81
CA SER A 99 0.48 9.59 13.09
C SER A 99 1.67 9.14 13.93
N ILE A 100 2.16 10.02 14.80
CA ILE A 100 3.28 9.77 15.73
C ILE A 100 2.94 8.59 16.65
N ASN A 101 1.77 8.59 17.28
CA ASN A 101 1.33 7.52 18.18
C ASN A 101 1.32 6.14 17.48
N LEU A 102 0.91 6.08 16.21
CA LEU A 102 0.95 4.84 15.43
C LEU A 102 2.39 4.43 15.14
N ALA A 103 3.27 5.38 14.76
CA ALA A 103 4.68 5.12 14.48
C ALA A 103 5.42 4.55 15.70
N GLU A 104 5.24 5.16 16.86
CA GLU A 104 5.80 4.71 18.14
C GLU A 104 5.35 3.28 18.47
N LYS A 105 4.03 3.02 18.33
CA LYS A 105 3.48 1.70 18.61
C LYS A 105 4.02 0.62 17.66
N ILE A 106 4.18 0.95 16.37
CA ILE A 106 4.80 0.04 15.39
C ILE A 106 6.26 -0.23 15.76
N SER A 107 7.05 0.80 16.11
CA SER A 107 8.44 0.64 16.51
C SER A 107 8.58 -0.31 17.72
N ILE A 108 7.76 -0.11 18.75
CA ILE A 108 7.75 -0.95 19.95
C ILE A 108 7.43 -2.42 19.59
N GLU A 109 6.39 -2.65 18.81
CA GLU A 109 5.96 -4.01 18.47
C GLU A 109 6.96 -4.71 17.53
N GLN A 110 7.58 -3.98 16.59
CA GLN A 110 8.63 -4.53 15.73
C GLN A 110 9.87 -4.96 16.54
N LYS A 111 10.32 -4.14 17.50
CA LYS A 111 11.43 -4.47 18.40
C LYS A 111 11.13 -5.72 19.22
N LYS A 112 9.93 -5.82 19.82
CA LYS A 112 9.51 -7.00 20.60
C LYS A 112 9.51 -8.30 19.78
N LYS A 113 9.22 -8.22 18.49
CA LYS A 113 9.07 -9.38 17.61
C LYS A 113 10.26 -9.64 16.70
N ASN A 114 11.31 -8.82 16.82
CA ASN A 114 12.49 -8.83 15.95
C ASN A 114 12.10 -8.83 14.46
N LYS A 115 11.15 -7.95 14.08
CA LYS A 115 10.66 -7.78 12.72
C LYS A 115 10.93 -6.37 12.21
N SER A 116 11.07 -6.23 10.89
CA SER A 116 11.16 -4.95 10.21
C SER A 116 10.25 -4.96 8.99
N LEU A 117 9.11 -4.25 9.08
CA LEU A 117 8.17 -4.10 7.99
C LEU A 117 8.61 -2.96 7.08
N LYS A 118 8.25 -3.05 5.80
CA LYS A 118 8.39 -1.95 4.85
C LYS A 118 7.20 -1.00 5.00
N ILE A 119 7.48 0.30 5.23
CA ILE A 119 6.44 1.24 5.64
C ILE A 119 6.38 2.42 4.66
N PHE A 120 5.17 2.79 4.28
CA PHE A 120 4.83 4.02 3.58
C PHE A 120 4.19 5.00 4.56
N ILE A 121 4.60 6.27 4.51
CA ILE A 121 3.89 7.34 5.18
C ILE A 121 2.69 7.72 4.33
N GLN A 122 1.49 7.70 4.91
CA GLN A 122 0.29 8.19 4.27
C GLN A 122 0.25 9.72 4.35
N VAL A 123 0.17 10.37 3.19
CA VAL A 123 0.10 11.84 3.06
C VAL A 123 -1.34 12.26 2.74
N ASN A 124 -1.86 13.25 3.45
CA ASN A 124 -3.11 13.93 3.13
C ASN A 124 -2.88 14.95 2.02
N ILE A 125 -2.76 14.46 0.78
CA ILE A 125 -2.35 15.25 -0.38
C ILE A 125 -3.38 16.33 -0.77
N GLY A 126 -4.67 16.08 -0.51
CA GLY A 126 -5.75 17.02 -0.80
C GLY A 126 -6.04 17.97 0.35
N ASN A 127 -5.31 17.91 1.45
CA ASN A 127 -5.52 18.71 2.67
C ASN A 127 -6.97 18.69 3.18
N GLU A 128 -7.64 17.53 3.10
CA GLU A 128 -9.03 17.34 3.53
C GLU A 128 -9.06 16.99 5.02
N ILE A 129 -9.73 17.80 5.83
CA ILE A 129 -9.76 17.69 7.31
C ILE A 129 -10.23 16.31 7.78
N GLN A 130 -11.17 15.68 7.06
CA GLN A 130 -11.76 14.38 7.41
C GLN A 130 -10.90 13.17 6.95
N LYS A 131 -9.85 13.37 6.15
CA LYS A 131 -9.00 12.28 5.67
C LYS A 131 -7.78 12.05 6.55
N SER A 132 -7.43 10.78 6.71
CA SER A 132 -6.19 10.35 7.37
C SER A 132 -4.97 10.72 6.51
N GLY A 133 -3.83 10.92 7.16
CA GLY A 133 -2.55 11.21 6.52
C GLY A 133 -1.85 12.39 7.17
N ILE A 134 -0.54 12.40 7.07
CA ILE A 134 0.30 13.52 7.53
C ILE A 134 0.10 14.72 6.60
N SER A 135 -0.01 15.91 7.16
CA SER A 135 -0.07 17.14 6.37
C SER A 135 1.25 17.40 5.63
N LEU A 136 1.18 18.14 4.52
CA LEU A 136 2.36 18.46 3.70
C LEU A 136 3.46 19.15 4.49
N GLY A 137 3.08 20.07 5.40
CA GLY A 137 4.03 20.83 6.22
C GLY A 137 4.74 19.99 7.28
N GLN A 138 4.11 18.94 7.77
CA GLN A 138 4.65 18.06 8.81
C GLN A 138 5.45 16.88 8.27
N LEU A 139 5.41 16.62 6.95
CA LEU A 139 5.97 15.41 6.35
C LEU A 139 7.46 15.22 6.66
N ASN A 140 8.27 16.26 6.53
CA ASN A 140 9.72 16.17 6.71
C ASN A 140 10.09 15.86 8.17
N GLU A 141 9.46 16.53 9.12
CA GLU A 141 9.67 16.30 10.55
C GLU A 141 9.23 14.89 10.94
N PHE A 142 8.06 14.46 10.47
CA PHE A 142 7.54 13.11 10.72
C PHE A 142 8.42 12.02 10.11
N TYR A 143 8.94 12.24 8.89
CA TYR A 143 9.88 11.31 8.26
C TYR A 143 11.15 11.15 9.09
N ASN A 144 11.73 12.27 9.57
CA ASN A 144 12.93 12.24 10.40
C ASN A 144 12.68 11.51 11.73
N LEU A 145 11.59 11.80 12.43
CA LEU A 145 11.16 11.07 13.62
C LEU A 145 11.09 9.55 13.35
N CYS A 146 10.40 9.16 12.28
CA CYS A 146 10.22 7.75 11.95
C CYS A 146 11.55 7.04 11.68
N THR A 147 12.47 7.69 10.94
CA THR A 147 13.72 7.08 10.49
C THR A 147 14.85 7.21 11.50
N GLN A 148 15.02 8.40 12.11
CA GLN A 148 16.14 8.69 13.00
C GLN A 148 15.89 8.20 14.42
N ASP A 149 14.71 8.47 14.97
CA ASP A 149 14.42 8.17 16.37
C ASP A 149 13.79 6.79 16.54
N LEU A 150 12.76 6.49 15.76
CA LEU A 150 12.02 5.24 15.87
C LEU A 150 12.63 4.08 15.08
N LYS A 151 13.63 4.34 14.20
CA LYS A 151 14.32 3.35 13.35
C LYS A 151 13.38 2.50 12.50
N LEU A 152 12.29 3.12 12.03
CA LEU A 152 11.35 2.48 11.12
C LEU A 152 11.91 2.45 9.69
N ASN A 153 11.65 1.38 8.96
CA ASN A 153 12.04 1.23 7.56
C ASN A 153 11.02 1.92 6.65
N ILE A 154 11.14 3.25 6.51
CA ILE A 154 10.31 4.05 5.62
C ILE A 154 10.84 3.93 4.20
N ILE A 155 10.09 3.28 3.32
CA ILE A 155 10.49 3.05 1.93
C ILE A 155 9.87 4.05 0.94
N GLY A 156 8.80 4.74 1.33
CA GLY A 156 8.07 5.62 0.41
C GLY A 156 6.88 6.34 1.01
N LEU A 157 6.11 6.93 0.11
CA LEU A 157 4.88 7.66 0.43
C LEU A 157 3.64 6.98 -0.16
N MET A 158 2.51 7.15 0.51
CA MET A 158 1.20 6.70 0.04
C MET A 158 0.20 7.85 0.04
N CYS A 159 -0.67 7.92 -0.95
CA CYS A 159 -1.82 8.82 -0.93
C CYS A 159 -3.12 8.15 -1.39
N LEU A 160 -4.22 8.75 -0.93
CA LEU A 160 -5.57 8.54 -1.44
C LEU A 160 -6.08 9.93 -1.89
N PRO A 161 -5.87 10.31 -3.16
CA PRO A 161 -6.24 11.64 -3.63
C PRO A 161 -7.75 11.89 -3.49
N PRO A 162 -8.19 13.15 -3.43
CA PRO A 162 -9.59 13.51 -3.62
C PRO A 162 -10.16 12.93 -4.93
N LYS A 163 -11.46 12.77 -4.96
CA LYS A 163 -12.18 12.38 -6.18
C LYS A 163 -12.59 13.63 -6.94
N ASP A 164 -11.64 14.33 -7.50
CA ASP A 164 -11.82 15.52 -8.30
C ASP A 164 -11.00 15.42 -9.60
N ASP A 165 -11.03 16.46 -10.41
CA ASP A 165 -10.33 16.50 -11.70
C ASP A 165 -8.81 16.73 -11.57
N ASN A 166 -8.30 16.96 -10.35
CA ASN A 166 -6.89 17.27 -10.07
C ASN A 166 -6.03 16.03 -9.75
N THR A 167 -6.51 14.84 -10.03
CA THR A 167 -5.83 13.58 -9.66
C THR A 167 -4.38 13.52 -10.17
N LYS A 168 -4.10 14.05 -11.37
CA LYS A 168 -2.75 14.09 -11.97
C LYS A 168 -1.80 14.99 -11.19
N GLU A 169 -2.26 16.15 -10.79
CA GLU A 169 -1.51 17.13 -10.00
C GLU A 169 -1.12 16.54 -8.65
N TYR A 170 -2.00 15.80 -8.00
CA TYR A 170 -1.70 15.08 -6.77
C TYR A 170 -0.61 14.02 -6.96
N PHE A 171 -0.62 13.27 -8.06
CA PHE A 171 0.45 12.30 -8.34
C PHE A 171 1.80 12.96 -8.62
N ILE A 172 1.82 14.08 -9.35
CA ILE A 172 3.03 14.88 -9.57
C ILE A 172 3.56 15.41 -8.23
N GLN A 173 2.69 15.95 -7.40
CA GLN A 173 3.06 16.46 -6.07
C GLN A 173 3.62 15.35 -5.18
N MET A 174 3.02 14.15 -5.17
CA MET A 174 3.54 13.00 -4.43
C MET A 174 4.96 12.61 -4.87
N LYS A 175 5.22 12.63 -6.17
CA LYS A 175 6.56 12.38 -6.72
C LYS A 175 7.58 13.42 -6.23
N ASN A 176 7.22 14.69 -6.25
CA ASN A 176 8.09 15.77 -5.78
C ASN A 176 8.37 15.66 -4.27
N LEU A 177 7.35 15.32 -3.47
CA LEU A 177 7.52 15.09 -2.03
C LEU A 177 8.44 13.91 -1.73
N ALA A 178 8.31 12.80 -2.45
CA ALA A 178 9.18 11.65 -2.30
C ALA A 178 10.64 11.98 -2.64
N GLN A 179 10.87 12.74 -3.71
CA GLN A 179 12.21 13.22 -4.06
C GLN A 179 12.80 14.13 -2.98
N LYS A 180 11.99 15.03 -2.41
CA LYS A 180 12.42 15.97 -1.35
C LYS A 180 12.94 15.26 -0.09
N ILE A 181 12.32 14.14 0.31
CA ILE A 181 12.74 13.34 1.47
C ILE A 181 13.58 12.12 1.09
N ASN A 182 14.00 12.02 -0.18
CA ASN A 182 14.85 10.96 -0.72
C ASN A 182 14.31 9.54 -0.51
N VAL A 183 13.02 9.33 -0.72
CA VAL A 183 12.41 8.00 -0.77
C VAL A 183 12.01 7.64 -2.20
N LYS A 184 12.00 6.35 -2.54
CA LYS A 184 11.85 5.90 -3.92
C LYS A 184 10.45 5.37 -4.24
N GLU A 185 9.75 4.84 -3.24
CA GLU A 185 8.52 4.10 -3.48
C GLU A 185 7.29 4.99 -3.36
N LEU A 186 6.35 4.83 -4.30
CA LEU A 186 5.09 5.57 -4.35
C LEU A 186 3.91 4.60 -4.43
N SER A 187 3.15 4.50 -3.34
CA SER A 187 1.89 3.76 -3.30
C SER A 187 0.74 4.69 -3.64
N MET A 188 0.37 4.73 -4.90
CA MET A 188 -0.73 5.56 -5.42
C MET A 188 -1.34 4.90 -6.66
N GLY A 189 -2.58 5.26 -7.00
CA GLY A 189 -3.33 4.63 -8.09
C GLY A 189 -4.17 3.44 -7.63
N MET A 190 -5.44 3.48 -8.00
CA MET A 190 -6.46 2.47 -7.75
C MET A 190 -7.14 2.06 -9.06
N SER A 191 -8.21 1.27 -9.00
CA SER A 191 -8.89 0.73 -10.20
C SER A 191 -9.28 1.78 -11.26
N ASN A 192 -9.51 3.03 -10.88
CA ASN A 192 -9.97 4.06 -11.81
C ASN A 192 -8.83 4.94 -12.38
N ASP A 193 -7.71 5.06 -11.68
CA ASP A 193 -6.65 6.03 -11.96
C ASP A 193 -5.23 5.41 -12.04
N TYR A 194 -5.10 4.07 -11.98
CA TYR A 194 -3.81 3.39 -11.96
C TYR A 194 -2.93 3.67 -13.19
N LEU A 195 -3.51 3.89 -14.37
CA LEU A 195 -2.76 4.20 -15.58
C LEU A 195 -2.13 5.59 -15.49
N ASP A 196 -2.85 6.56 -14.95
CA ASP A 196 -2.31 7.91 -14.74
C ASP A 196 -1.30 7.91 -13.59
N ALA A 197 -1.56 7.20 -12.49
CA ALA A 197 -0.58 7.01 -11.43
C ALA A 197 0.72 6.38 -11.96
N THR A 198 0.63 5.39 -12.84
CA THR A 198 1.79 4.74 -13.47
C THR A 198 2.63 5.73 -14.29
N LYS A 199 2.01 6.59 -15.09
CA LYS A 199 2.71 7.64 -15.85
C LYS A 199 3.46 8.63 -14.94
N HIS A 200 2.96 8.85 -13.74
CA HIS A 200 3.54 9.78 -12.77
C HIS A 200 4.46 9.10 -11.74
N GLY A 201 4.86 7.84 -11.98
CA GLY A 201 5.89 7.15 -11.21
C GLY A 201 5.39 6.32 -10.04
N ALA A 202 4.11 5.91 -10.02
CA ALA A 202 3.63 4.95 -9.04
C ALA A 202 4.44 3.66 -9.09
N THR A 203 4.92 3.20 -7.94
CA THR A 203 5.68 1.95 -7.79
C THR A 203 4.83 0.81 -7.23
N TYR A 204 3.72 1.16 -6.57
CA TYR A 204 2.71 0.23 -6.04
C TYR A 204 1.31 0.73 -6.41
N LEU A 205 0.56 -0.12 -7.11
CA LEU A 205 -0.81 0.11 -7.53
C LEU A 205 -1.77 -0.76 -6.68
N ARG A 206 -2.83 -0.18 -6.14
CA ARG A 206 -3.79 -0.88 -5.26
C ARG A 206 -5.09 -1.15 -6.02
N ILE A 207 -5.19 -2.31 -6.65
CA ILE A 207 -6.28 -2.63 -7.59
C ILE A 207 -7.19 -3.71 -6.99
N GLY A 208 -8.46 -3.36 -6.77
CA GLY A 208 -9.48 -4.26 -6.23
C GLY A 208 -10.56 -4.60 -7.25
N SER A 209 -11.51 -3.68 -7.49
CA SER A 209 -12.69 -3.91 -8.32
C SER A 209 -12.39 -4.35 -9.75
N LYS A 210 -11.33 -3.88 -10.37
CA LYS A 210 -10.91 -4.36 -11.71
C LYS A 210 -10.46 -5.82 -11.71
N ILE A 211 -9.90 -6.31 -10.60
CA ILE A 211 -9.46 -7.71 -10.47
C ILE A 211 -10.62 -8.60 -10.02
N PHE A 212 -11.25 -8.25 -8.89
CA PHE A 212 -12.23 -9.12 -8.24
C PHE A 212 -13.67 -8.85 -8.66
N GLY A 213 -13.96 -7.69 -9.25
CA GLY A 213 -15.31 -7.22 -9.55
C GLY A 213 -15.84 -6.23 -8.50
N ASN A 214 -17.01 -5.65 -8.77
CA ASN A 214 -17.70 -4.81 -7.80
C ASN A 214 -18.18 -5.66 -6.62
N ARG A 215 -18.32 -5.03 -5.47
CA ARG A 215 -18.90 -5.67 -4.29
C ARG A 215 -20.40 -5.83 -4.49
N ASN A 216 -20.90 -7.01 -4.26
CA ASN A 216 -22.33 -7.23 -4.06
C ASN A 216 -22.74 -6.71 -2.70
#